data_debd8263dbb5b770022888af27d7b0e3
#
_entry.id   debd8263dbb5b770022888af27d7b0e3
#
_cell.length_a   1.000
_cell.length_b   1.000
_cell.length_c   1.000
_cell.angle_alpha   90.00
_cell.angle_beta   90.00
_cell.angle_gamma   90.00
#
_symmetry.space_group_name_H-M   'P 1'
#
loop_
_entity.id
_entity.type
_entity.pdbx_description
1 polymer ?
#
loop_
_entity_poly.entity_id
_entity_poly.type
_entity_poly.pdbx_seq_one_letter_code
_entity_poly.pdbx_strand_id
1 'polypeptide(L)'
;FVIILINKKVDQPVKGVIDLMKENIATIPLIKAFNAKDECPFCNLEREAEQHAVSFILGSAYMEDDIREKTDATGFCRHHFKMMYDYGNRLGNALILSTHLKKLNQELAKEMSDFAPGKSSLLKRMKRTDATAEHEQQTALGAWISKKTTDCYVCDHFRKIYGRYLDTFFDLY
;
A
#
# COMPACT_ATOMS: atom_id res chain seq x y z
N PHE A 1 -26.76 3.42 29.39
CA PHE A 1 -26.55 2.29 30.32
C PHE A 1 -25.96 1.04 29.63
N VAL A 2 -26.18 0.83 28.33
CA VAL A 2 -25.69 -0.33 27.58
C VAL A 2 -24.21 -0.18 27.19
N ILE A 3 -23.72 1.03 26.98
CA ILE A 3 -22.33 1.33 26.56
C ILE A 3 -21.32 1.08 27.69
N ILE A 4 -21.73 1.23 28.94
CA ILE A 4 -20.84 1.02 30.12
C ILE A 4 -20.59 -0.47 30.41
N LEU A 5 -21.50 -1.36 29.99
CA LEU A 5 -21.33 -2.80 30.17
C LEU A 5 -20.42 -3.49 29.15
N ILE A 6 -20.22 -2.86 27.98
CA ILE A 6 -19.32 -3.39 26.93
C ILE A 6 -17.85 -3.15 27.30
N ASN A 7 -17.53 -2.05 27.98
CA ASN A 7 -16.15 -1.71 28.37
C ASN A 7 -15.57 -2.57 29.51
N LYS A 8 -16.39 -3.27 30.28
CA LYS A 8 -15.86 -4.13 31.38
C LYS A 8 -15.45 -5.54 30.97
N LYS A 9 -15.83 -5.98 29.75
CA LYS A 9 -15.53 -7.33 29.25
C LYS A 9 -14.30 -7.42 28.34
N VAL A 10 -13.75 -6.29 27.91
CA VAL A 10 -12.61 -6.24 26.95
C VAL A 10 -11.26 -6.30 27.67
N ASP A 11 -11.18 -5.93 28.95
CA ASP A 11 -9.89 -5.84 29.67
C ASP A 11 -9.28 -7.18 30.09
N GLN A 12 -10.04 -8.28 30.11
CA GLN A 12 -9.51 -9.57 30.59
C GLN A 12 -8.83 -10.45 29.52
N PRO A 13 -9.34 -10.56 28.27
CA PRO A 13 -8.68 -11.41 27.29
C PRO A 13 -7.33 -10.86 26.80
N VAL A 14 -7.18 -9.54 26.77
CA VAL A 14 -5.95 -8.88 26.26
C VAL A 14 -4.76 -9.11 27.21
N LYS A 15 -4.98 -9.08 28.52
CA LYS A 15 -3.92 -9.34 29.52
C LYS A 15 -3.36 -10.75 29.42
N GLY A 16 -4.22 -11.77 29.26
CA GLY A 16 -3.81 -13.16 29.08
C GLY A 16 -2.96 -13.41 27.83
N VAL A 17 -3.23 -12.70 26.76
CA VAL A 17 -2.45 -12.79 25.51
C VAL A 17 -1.05 -12.20 25.67
N ILE A 18 -0.96 -11.04 26.32
CA ILE A 18 0.32 -10.35 26.56
C ILE A 18 1.21 -11.18 27.50
N ASP A 19 0.65 -11.77 28.54
CA ASP A 19 1.39 -12.57 29.51
C ASP A 19 1.97 -13.87 28.91
N LEU A 20 1.42 -14.36 27.80
CA LEU A 20 1.92 -15.52 27.08
C LEU A 20 3.05 -15.18 26.09
N MET A 21 3.16 -13.91 25.70
CA MET A 21 4.17 -13.46 24.75
C MET A 21 5.51 -13.22 25.46
N LYS A 22 6.49 -14.07 25.19
CA LYS A 22 7.88 -13.76 25.56
C LYS A 22 8.37 -12.58 24.75
N GLU A 23 8.93 -11.57 25.43
CA GLU A 23 9.54 -10.43 24.74
C GLU A 23 10.71 -10.88 23.85
N ASN A 24 10.54 -10.68 22.56
CA ASN A 24 11.58 -10.82 21.57
C ASN A 24 11.34 -9.77 20.47
N ILE A 25 12.30 -9.60 19.55
CA ILE A 25 12.24 -8.58 18.50
C ILE A 25 10.96 -8.69 17.65
N ALA A 26 10.44 -9.91 17.43
CA ALA A 26 9.23 -10.11 16.64
C ALA A 26 7.94 -9.79 17.41
N THR A 27 7.94 -9.99 18.75
CA THR A 27 6.74 -9.79 19.60
C THR A 27 6.61 -8.38 20.17
N ILE A 28 7.69 -7.61 20.25
CA ILE A 28 7.68 -6.23 20.79
C ILE A 28 6.60 -5.35 20.14
N PRO A 29 6.46 -5.29 18.78
CA PRO A 29 5.41 -4.48 18.16
C PRO A 29 4.00 -4.90 18.55
N LEU A 30 3.77 -6.22 18.66
CA LEU A 30 2.49 -6.78 19.10
C LEU A 30 2.17 -6.36 20.52
N ILE A 31 3.09 -6.62 21.46
CA ILE A 31 2.94 -6.26 22.88
C ILE A 31 2.65 -4.76 23.02
N LYS A 32 3.38 -3.92 22.28
CA LYS A 32 3.18 -2.47 22.28
C LYS A 32 1.78 -2.10 21.81
N ALA A 33 1.32 -2.67 20.69
CA ALA A 33 0.00 -2.37 20.14
C ALA A 33 -1.13 -2.81 21.07
N PHE A 34 -1.02 -3.99 21.70
CA PHE A 34 -2.00 -4.47 22.66
C PHE A 34 -2.01 -3.68 23.97
N ASN A 35 -0.89 -3.05 24.35
CA ASN A 35 -0.79 -2.18 25.52
C ASN A 35 -1.21 -0.73 25.27
N ALA A 36 -1.32 -0.30 24.01
CA ALA A 36 -1.57 1.10 23.66
C ALA A 36 -2.95 1.62 24.12
N LYS A 37 -3.88 0.74 24.53
CA LYS A 37 -5.26 1.09 24.90
C LYS A 37 -5.98 1.96 23.88
N ASP A 38 -5.52 1.86 22.64
CA ASP A 38 -6.11 2.50 21.48
C ASP A 38 -7.25 1.61 20.95
N GLU A 39 -7.86 2.02 19.84
CA GLU A 39 -9.01 1.32 19.25
C GLU A 39 -8.76 -0.18 19.05
N CYS A 40 -8.13 -0.56 17.98
CA CYS A 40 -7.84 -1.95 17.60
C CYS A 40 -6.32 -2.16 17.54
N PRO A 41 -5.75 -3.15 18.27
CA PRO A 41 -4.31 -3.42 18.21
C PRO A 41 -3.79 -3.69 16.79
N PHE A 42 -4.56 -4.43 16.00
CA PHE A 42 -4.18 -4.70 14.60
C PHE A 42 -4.26 -3.46 13.71
N CYS A 43 -5.24 -2.59 13.92
CA CYS A 43 -5.30 -1.29 13.22
C CYS A 43 -4.13 -0.39 13.62
N ASN A 44 -3.71 -0.44 14.88
CA ASN A 44 -2.52 0.26 15.37
C ASN A 44 -1.25 -0.26 14.68
N LEU A 45 -1.09 -1.58 14.61
CA LEU A 45 0.04 -2.22 13.91
C LEU A 45 0.09 -1.89 12.43
N GLU A 46 -1.06 -1.90 11.76
CA GLU A 46 -1.15 -1.52 10.35
C GLU A 46 -0.69 -0.09 10.13
N ARG A 47 -1.23 0.84 10.91
CA ARG A 47 -0.86 2.27 10.88
C ARG A 47 0.62 2.50 11.17
N GLU A 48 1.17 1.84 12.20
CA GLU A 48 2.60 1.94 12.51
C GLU A 48 3.47 1.37 11.39
N ALA A 49 3.11 0.21 10.83
CA ALA A 49 3.84 -0.39 9.73
C ALA A 49 3.84 0.50 8.48
N GLU A 50 2.71 1.15 8.18
CA GLU A 50 2.59 2.10 7.07
C GLU A 50 3.46 3.35 7.28
N GLN A 51 3.41 3.94 8.47
CA GLN A 51 4.25 5.10 8.83
C GLN A 51 5.75 4.76 8.81
N HIS A 52 6.11 3.57 9.29
CA HIS A 52 7.50 3.09 9.23
C HIS A 52 7.96 2.89 7.79
N ALA A 53 7.11 2.40 6.89
CA ALA A 53 7.46 2.25 5.49
C ALA A 53 7.76 3.60 4.82
N VAL A 54 6.97 4.64 5.09
CA VAL A 54 7.21 6.00 4.60
C VAL A 54 8.49 6.58 5.21
N SER A 55 8.68 6.44 6.54
CA SER A 55 9.87 6.95 7.23
C SER A 55 11.15 6.24 6.79
N PHE A 56 11.11 4.94 6.49
CA PHE A 56 12.22 4.19 5.92
C PHE A 56 12.64 4.76 4.56
N ILE A 57 11.69 4.93 3.65
CA ILE A 57 11.97 5.43 2.30
C ILE A 57 12.55 6.84 2.36
N LEU A 58 11.91 7.76 3.09
CA LEU A 58 12.27 9.17 3.13
C LEU A 58 13.33 9.51 4.19
N GLY A 59 13.68 8.58 5.07
CA GLY A 59 14.74 8.74 6.06
C GLY A 59 16.12 8.67 5.42
N SER A 60 16.51 7.48 4.97
CA SER A 60 17.83 7.23 4.38
C SER A 60 17.76 6.46 3.06
N ALA A 61 16.74 5.62 2.88
CA ALA A 61 16.67 4.68 1.77
C ALA A 61 16.45 5.34 0.40
N TYR A 62 16.04 6.62 0.35
CA TYR A 62 15.93 7.35 -0.91
C TYR A 62 17.28 7.57 -1.63
N MET A 63 18.41 7.33 -0.96
CA MET A 63 19.75 7.38 -1.55
C MET A 63 20.24 6.01 -2.05
N GLU A 64 19.58 4.91 -1.65
CA GLU A 64 19.98 3.56 -2.00
C GLU A 64 19.47 3.18 -3.40
N ASP A 65 20.38 2.74 -4.26
CA ASP A 65 20.07 2.45 -5.67
C ASP A 65 19.02 1.36 -5.84
N ASP A 66 19.08 0.30 -5.03
CA ASP A 66 18.12 -0.80 -5.09
C ASP A 66 16.70 -0.40 -4.65
N ILE A 67 16.58 0.54 -3.72
CA ILE A 67 15.29 1.11 -3.31
C ILE A 67 14.75 2.04 -4.39
N ARG A 68 15.62 2.86 -4.99
CA ARG A 68 15.24 3.75 -6.08
C ARG A 68 14.78 2.96 -7.31
N GLU A 69 15.46 1.90 -7.67
CA GLU A 69 15.04 1.05 -8.79
C GLU A 69 13.64 0.46 -8.57
N LYS A 70 13.36 -0.01 -7.35
CA LYS A 70 12.05 -0.56 -6.97
C LYS A 70 10.96 0.54 -6.95
N THR A 71 11.24 1.69 -6.35
CA THR A 71 10.28 2.81 -6.30
C THR A 71 10.02 3.40 -7.69
N ASP A 72 11.03 3.45 -8.55
CA ASP A 72 10.90 3.91 -9.94
C ASP A 72 10.04 2.95 -10.77
N ALA A 73 10.12 1.64 -10.51
CA ALA A 73 9.34 0.65 -11.21
C ALA A 73 7.87 0.63 -10.79
N THR A 74 7.62 0.71 -9.48
CA THR A 74 6.29 0.51 -8.89
C THR A 74 5.52 1.82 -8.75
N GLY A 75 6.19 2.88 -8.31
CA GLY A 75 5.54 4.15 -7.99
C GLY A 75 4.80 4.14 -6.66
N PHE A 76 3.85 5.04 -6.51
CA PHE A 76 3.13 5.29 -5.27
C PHE A 76 1.65 5.59 -5.54
N CYS A 77 0.77 5.03 -4.74
CA CYS A 77 -0.64 5.38 -4.79
C CYS A 77 -0.89 6.80 -4.22
N ARG A 78 -2.05 7.36 -4.53
CA ARG A 78 -2.43 8.72 -4.09
C ARG A 78 -2.31 8.94 -2.58
N HIS A 79 -2.70 7.93 -1.78
CA HIS A 79 -2.63 7.99 -0.32
C HIS A 79 -1.20 8.14 0.17
N HIS A 80 -0.32 7.23 -0.26
CA HIS A 80 1.09 7.25 0.16
C HIS A 80 1.86 8.44 -0.41
N PHE A 81 1.48 8.92 -1.58
CA PHE A 81 2.03 10.16 -2.12
C PHE A 81 1.77 11.34 -1.17
N LYS A 82 0.55 11.43 -0.63
CA LYS A 82 0.21 12.45 0.37
C LYS A 82 1.00 12.26 1.65
N MET A 83 1.11 11.03 2.17
CA MET A 83 1.90 10.74 3.37
C MET A 83 3.38 11.12 3.20
N MET A 84 3.97 10.81 2.04
CA MET A 84 5.35 11.18 1.72
C MET A 84 5.54 12.70 1.67
N TYR A 85 4.57 13.44 1.14
CA TYR A 85 4.58 14.89 1.13
C TYR A 85 4.50 15.46 2.56
N ASP A 86 3.58 14.94 3.37
CA ASP A 86 3.35 15.37 4.75
C ASP A 86 4.52 15.00 5.69
N TYR A 87 5.32 13.98 5.36
CA TYR A 87 6.52 13.57 6.12
C TYR A 87 7.58 14.65 6.21
N GLY A 88 7.66 15.55 5.24
CA GLY A 88 8.45 16.76 5.30
C GLY A 88 9.87 16.67 4.72
N ASN A 89 10.41 15.50 4.36
CA ASN A 89 11.67 15.40 3.62
C ASN A 89 11.46 15.73 2.14
N ARG A 90 11.47 17.02 1.85
CA ARG A 90 11.20 17.55 0.49
C ARG A 90 12.25 17.12 -0.52
N LEU A 91 13.53 17.06 -0.11
CA LEU A 91 14.63 16.66 -1.00
C LEU A 91 14.49 15.17 -1.38
N GLY A 92 14.34 14.28 -0.39
CA GLY A 92 14.18 12.85 -0.63
C GLY A 92 12.96 12.57 -1.52
N ASN A 93 11.85 13.24 -1.23
CA ASN A 93 10.63 13.11 -2.03
C ASN A 93 10.85 13.58 -3.48
N ALA A 94 11.48 14.74 -3.69
CA ALA A 94 11.76 15.26 -5.03
C ALA A 94 12.70 14.35 -5.84
N LEU A 95 13.72 13.78 -5.21
CA LEU A 95 14.66 12.85 -5.86
C LEU A 95 13.97 11.58 -6.32
N ILE A 96 13.18 10.94 -5.44
CA ILE A 96 12.41 9.73 -5.77
C ILE A 96 11.44 10.03 -6.92
N LEU A 97 10.68 11.12 -6.82
CA LEU A 97 9.70 11.47 -7.83
C LEU A 97 10.32 11.82 -9.19
N SER A 98 11.46 12.49 -9.18
CA SER A 98 12.16 12.86 -10.42
C SER A 98 12.54 11.62 -11.24
N THR A 99 13.09 10.58 -10.59
CA THR A 99 13.49 9.36 -11.30
C THR A 99 12.29 8.48 -11.67
N HIS A 100 11.32 8.35 -10.76
CA HIS A 100 10.08 7.64 -11.05
C HIS A 100 9.34 8.23 -12.27
N LEU A 101 9.16 9.56 -12.31
CA LEU A 101 8.46 10.22 -13.42
C LEU A 101 9.24 10.13 -14.74
N LYS A 102 10.59 10.16 -14.70
CA LYS A 102 11.40 9.92 -15.90
C LYS A 102 11.16 8.53 -16.46
N LYS A 103 11.20 7.51 -15.61
CA LYS A 103 10.95 6.11 -16.01
C LYS A 103 9.52 5.93 -16.52
N LEU A 104 8.55 6.46 -15.81
CA LEU A 104 7.13 6.41 -16.19
C LEU A 104 6.90 7.03 -17.56
N ASN A 105 7.50 8.21 -17.86
CA ASN A 105 7.40 8.85 -19.16
C ASN A 105 8.02 8.03 -20.29
N GLN A 106 9.16 7.37 -20.04
CA GLN A 106 9.80 6.49 -21.02
C GLN A 106 8.93 5.25 -21.31
N GLU A 107 8.40 4.62 -20.27
CA GLU A 107 7.50 3.47 -20.42
C GLU A 107 6.21 3.88 -21.16
N LEU A 108 5.59 5.01 -20.77
CA LEU A 108 4.38 5.52 -21.41
C LEU A 108 4.61 5.82 -22.91
N ALA A 109 5.73 6.45 -23.27
CA ALA A 109 6.08 6.74 -24.66
C ALA A 109 6.19 5.44 -25.48
N LYS A 110 6.76 4.38 -24.88
CA LYS A 110 6.84 3.05 -25.52
C LYS A 110 5.46 2.44 -25.70
N GLU A 111 4.64 2.37 -24.65
CA GLU A 111 3.29 1.80 -24.72
C GLU A 111 2.39 2.57 -25.69
N MET A 112 2.58 3.89 -25.80
CA MET A 112 1.86 4.71 -26.79
C MET A 112 2.33 4.48 -28.22
N SER A 113 3.63 4.21 -28.46
CA SER A 113 4.13 3.90 -29.80
C SER A 113 3.56 2.58 -30.35
N ASP A 114 3.34 1.64 -29.44
CA ASP A 114 2.80 0.32 -29.76
C ASP A 114 1.26 0.32 -29.82
N PHE A 115 0.64 1.41 -29.38
CA PHE A 115 -0.82 1.56 -29.37
C PHE A 115 -1.37 1.87 -30.77
N ALA A 116 -1.95 0.85 -31.41
CA ALA A 116 -2.77 1.02 -32.61
C ALA A 116 -4.24 1.16 -32.19
N PRO A 117 -4.86 2.35 -32.27
CA PRO A 117 -6.29 2.47 -32.00
C PRO A 117 -7.05 1.58 -33.00
N GLY A 118 -7.77 0.59 -32.47
CA GLY A 118 -8.59 -0.29 -33.30
C GLY A 118 -9.51 0.58 -34.16
N LYS A 119 -9.52 0.34 -35.48
CA LYS A 119 -10.45 0.98 -36.39
C LYS A 119 -11.86 0.66 -35.92
N SER A 120 -12.47 1.55 -35.16
CA SER A 120 -13.87 1.45 -34.75
C SER A 120 -14.71 1.48 -36.04
N SER A 121 -15.16 0.32 -36.49
CA SER A 121 -16.11 0.26 -37.60
C SER A 121 -17.35 1.05 -37.19
N LEU A 122 -17.74 2.03 -37.98
CA LEU A 122 -18.96 2.82 -37.78
C LEU A 122 -20.17 1.91 -37.58
N LEU A 123 -20.17 0.71 -38.17
CA LEU A 123 -21.19 -0.33 -37.98
C LEU A 123 -21.21 -0.94 -36.56
N LYS A 124 -20.06 -1.04 -35.86
CA LYS A 124 -20.01 -1.44 -34.44
C LYS A 124 -20.56 -0.34 -33.52
N ARG A 125 -20.41 0.92 -33.89
CA ARG A 125 -20.90 2.06 -33.12
C ARG A 125 -22.43 2.20 -33.18
N MET A 126 -23.06 1.78 -34.26
CA MET A 126 -24.52 1.78 -34.41
C MET A 126 -25.20 0.59 -33.72
N LYS A 127 -24.50 -0.52 -33.46
CA LYS A 127 -25.03 -1.68 -32.72
C LYS A 127 -24.92 -1.58 -31.19
N ARG A 128 -24.38 -0.48 -30.64
CA ARG A 128 -24.19 -0.27 -29.20
C ARG A 128 -25.45 0.25 -28.46
N THR A 129 -26.64 0.00 -28.97
CA THR A 129 -27.89 0.40 -28.29
C THR A 129 -28.48 -0.63 -27.36
N ASP A 130 -27.90 -1.82 -27.28
CA ASP A 130 -28.31 -2.83 -26.29
C ASP A 130 -27.19 -3.00 -25.25
N ALA A 131 -27.43 -2.37 -24.08
CA ALA A 131 -26.54 -2.38 -22.93
C ALA A 131 -26.67 -3.72 -22.17
N THR A 132 -26.07 -4.76 -22.68
CA THR A 132 -25.55 -5.84 -21.83
C THR A 132 -24.04 -5.63 -21.74
N ALA A 133 -23.54 -5.45 -20.50
CA ALA A 133 -22.14 -5.23 -20.20
C ALA A 133 -21.32 -6.46 -20.62
N GLU A 134 -21.04 -6.58 -21.90
CA GLU A 134 -19.97 -7.44 -22.41
C GLU A 134 -18.68 -6.81 -21.87
N HIS A 135 -17.96 -7.62 -21.12
CA HIS A 135 -16.64 -7.37 -20.57
C HIS A 135 -15.76 -6.79 -21.69
N GLU A 136 -15.66 -5.44 -21.68
CA GLU A 136 -14.90 -4.71 -22.68
C GLU A 136 -13.44 -5.13 -22.54
N GLN A 137 -12.92 -5.89 -23.50
CA GLN A 137 -11.54 -6.36 -23.49
C GLN A 137 -10.63 -5.15 -23.32
N GLN A 138 -10.01 -5.04 -22.16
CA GLN A 138 -9.11 -3.96 -21.82
C GLN A 138 -7.94 -4.00 -22.82
N THR A 139 -7.66 -2.86 -23.45
CA THR A 139 -6.49 -2.75 -24.34
C THR A 139 -5.20 -2.94 -23.53
N ALA A 140 -4.10 -3.37 -24.18
CA ALA A 140 -2.80 -3.51 -23.51
C ALA A 140 -2.39 -2.22 -22.79
N LEU A 141 -2.56 -1.06 -23.45
CA LEU A 141 -2.32 0.25 -22.82
C LEU A 141 -3.24 0.48 -21.63
N GLY A 142 -4.52 0.13 -21.72
CA GLY A 142 -5.46 0.27 -20.60
C GLY A 142 -5.08 -0.62 -19.41
N ALA A 143 -4.66 -1.86 -19.65
CA ALA A 143 -4.15 -2.76 -18.62
C ALA A 143 -2.88 -2.21 -17.95
N TRP A 144 -1.94 -1.68 -18.75
CA TRP A 144 -0.74 -1.06 -18.24
C TRP A 144 -1.04 0.17 -17.36
N ILE A 145 -1.93 1.08 -17.82
CA ILE A 145 -2.36 2.24 -17.03
C ILE A 145 -3.01 1.79 -15.72
N SER A 146 -3.95 0.84 -15.78
CA SER A 146 -4.61 0.33 -14.58
C SER A 146 -3.60 -0.24 -13.58
N LYS A 147 -2.63 -1.01 -14.04
CA LYS A 147 -1.55 -1.53 -13.20
C LYS A 147 -0.73 -0.39 -12.57
N LYS A 148 -0.28 0.57 -13.35
CA LYS A 148 0.54 1.70 -12.86
C LYS A 148 -0.20 2.60 -11.87
N THR A 149 -1.52 2.68 -11.94
CA THR A 149 -2.33 3.47 -10.99
C THR A 149 -2.62 2.75 -9.69
N THR A 150 -2.52 1.41 -9.66
CA THR A 150 -2.77 0.58 -8.48
C THR A 150 -1.50 0.13 -7.76
N ASP A 151 -0.38 0.00 -8.48
CA ASP A 151 0.90 -0.40 -7.91
C ASP A 151 1.41 0.69 -6.94
N CYS A 152 1.96 0.24 -5.81
CA CYS A 152 2.52 1.15 -4.81
C CYS A 152 3.58 0.46 -3.96
N TYR A 153 4.81 0.97 -4.00
CA TYR A 153 5.93 0.43 -3.24
C TYR A 153 5.66 0.41 -1.73
N VAL A 154 5.06 1.47 -1.19
CA VAL A 154 4.74 1.55 0.25
C VAL A 154 3.68 0.53 0.63
N CYS A 155 2.62 0.36 -0.19
CA CYS A 155 1.61 -0.67 0.05
C CYS A 155 2.23 -2.06 0.13
N ASP A 156 3.12 -2.39 -0.79
CA ASP A 156 3.76 -3.71 -0.83
C ASP A 156 4.73 -3.90 0.34
N HIS A 157 5.44 -2.83 0.73
CA HIS A 157 6.39 -2.86 1.82
C HIS A 157 5.70 -3.05 3.17
N PHE A 158 4.70 -2.22 3.48
CA PHE A 158 4.02 -2.31 4.77
C PHE A 158 3.20 -3.60 4.90
N ARG A 159 2.54 -4.07 3.83
CA ARG A 159 1.81 -5.35 3.85
C ARG A 159 2.70 -6.52 4.19
N LYS A 160 3.95 -6.54 3.73
CA LYS A 160 4.93 -7.58 4.10
C LYS A 160 5.29 -7.51 5.58
N ILE A 161 5.44 -6.30 6.14
CA ILE A 161 5.72 -6.11 7.57
C ILE A 161 4.51 -6.51 8.39
N TYR A 162 3.33 -6.02 8.03
CA TYR A 162 2.09 -6.31 8.72
C TYR A 162 1.75 -7.81 8.68
N GLY A 163 1.95 -8.46 7.52
CA GLY A 163 1.79 -9.91 7.39
C GLY A 163 2.65 -10.68 8.40
N ARG A 164 3.92 -10.29 8.57
CA ARG A 164 4.80 -10.91 9.59
C ARG A 164 4.30 -10.71 11.02
N TYR A 165 3.67 -9.58 11.32
CA TYR A 165 3.07 -9.38 12.64
C TYR A 165 1.87 -10.31 12.86
N LEU A 166 1.04 -10.51 11.82
CA LEU A 166 -0.07 -11.46 11.89
C LEU A 166 0.43 -12.90 12.04
N ASP A 167 1.41 -13.30 11.23
CA ASP A 167 2.02 -14.64 11.33
C ASP A 167 2.59 -14.87 12.74
N THR A 168 3.36 -13.91 13.28
CA THR A 168 3.90 -13.99 14.63
C THR A 168 2.80 -14.10 15.69
N PHE A 169 1.70 -13.37 15.52
CA PHE A 169 0.57 -13.45 16.45
C PHE A 169 -0.09 -14.84 16.41
N PHE A 170 -0.36 -15.38 15.24
CA PHE A 170 -1.02 -16.68 15.10
C PHE A 170 -0.10 -17.86 15.43
N ASP A 171 1.22 -17.71 15.31
CA ASP A 171 2.19 -18.73 15.74
C ASP A 171 2.27 -18.85 17.27
N LEU A 172 1.82 -17.82 18.00
CA LEU A 172 1.79 -17.81 19.46
C LEU A 172 0.47 -18.36 20.05
N TYR A 173 -0.54 -18.58 19.22
CA TYR A 173 -1.86 -19.08 19.58
C TYR A 173 -2.09 -20.51 19.10
#